data_0c1cedaef0fd2f23349c7ac707836688
#
_entry.id   0c1cedaef0fd2f23349c7ac707836688
#
_cell.length_a   1.000
_cell.length_b   1.000
_cell.length_c   1.000
_cell.angle_alpha   90.00
_cell.angle_beta   90.00
_cell.angle_gamma   90.00
#
_symmetry.space_group_name_H-M   'P 1'
#
loop_
_entity.id
_entity.type
_entity.pdbx_description
1 polymer ?
#
loop_
_entity_poly.entity_id
_entity_poly.type
_entity_poly.pdbx_seq_one_letter_code
_entity_poly.pdbx_strand_id
1 'polypeptide(L)'
;KTYEGSADNMADALEVMRGLIPTHVVFNGKKGSMTGDNALKAKVGEKVLFIHAQANRDSRPHLIGGHGDLVWEAGSFNDKPDTNLETWFIRGGSAGAMAYEFRQPGIYAYVNHNLIEAVLLGATAHVVVEGEWNDDLMMQVAKPAPISG
;
A
#
# COMPACT_ATOMS: atom_id res chain seq x y z
N LYS A 1 9.86 2.67 21.52
CA LYS A 1 10.69 2.35 22.69
C LYS A 1 12.11 2.02 22.22
N THR A 2 13.12 2.54 22.91
CA THR A 2 14.53 2.22 22.68
C THR A 2 14.98 1.24 23.74
N TYR A 3 15.77 0.24 23.33
CA TYR A 3 16.25 -0.81 24.21
C TYR A 3 17.77 -0.73 24.32
N GLU A 4 18.32 -1.02 25.50
CA GLU A 4 19.75 -0.79 25.80
C GLU A 4 20.66 -2.00 25.54
N GLY A 5 20.14 -3.20 25.46
CA GLY A 5 20.93 -4.41 25.24
C GLY A 5 20.19 -5.50 24.48
N SER A 6 20.91 -6.38 23.82
CA SER A 6 20.30 -7.37 22.93
C SER A 6 19.56 -8.52 23.64
N ALA A 7 20.05 -8.95 24.81
CA ALA A 7 19.40 -10.03 25.57
C ALA A 7 18.17 -9.55 26.34
N ASP A 8 18.27 -8.40 27.01
CA ASP A 8 17.15 -7.80 27.73
C ASP A 8 16.10 -7.21 26.80
N ASN A 9 16.53 -6.75 25.62
CA ASN A 9 15.65 -6.25 24.56
C ASN A 9 14.64 -7.29 24.08
N MET A 10 15.02 -8.57 23.99
CA MET A 10 14.12 -9.61 23.51
C MET A 10 12.94 -9.81 24.48
N ALA A 11 13.20 -9.87 25.78
CA ALA A 11 12.16 -10.01 26.81
C ALA A 11 11.19 -8.82 26.80
N ASP A 12 11.75 -7.59 26.77
CA ASP A 12 10.98 -6.35 26.69
C ASP A 12 10.17 -6.26 25.38
N ALA A 13 10.76 -6.64 24.24
CA ALA A 13 10.08 -6.66 22.97
C ALA A 13 8.90 -7.65 22.96
N LEU A 14 9.08 -8.85 23.51
CA LEU A 14 8.02 -9.85 23.62
C LEU A 14 6.88 -9.36 24.52
N GLU A 15 7.21 -8.69 25.63
CA GLU A 15 6.19 -8.12 26.52
C GLU A 15 5.36 -7.03 25.82
N VAL A 16 5.99 -6.13 25.07
CA VAL A 16 5.29 -5.12 24.26
C VAL A 16 4.45 -5.77 23.15
N MET A 17 4.98 -6.80 22.49
CA MET A 17 4.29 -7.51 21.41
C MET A 17 3.09 -8.34 21.89
N ARG A 18 3.07 -8.75 23.15
CA ARG A 18 2.01 -9.56 23.74
C ARG A 18 0.62 -8.91 23.61
N GLY A 19 0.55 -7.59 23.62
CA GLY A 19 -0.68 -6.84 23.43
C GLY A 19 -1.19 -6.82 21.98
N LEU A 20 -0.40 -7.27 21.03
CA LEU A 20 -0.71 -7.29 19.58
C LEU A 20 -1.05 -5.91 18.97
N ILE A 21 -0.67 -4.84 19.65
CA ILE A 21 -0.92 -3.47 19.23
C ILE A 21 0.37 -2.90 18.61
N PRO A 22 0.44 -2.72 17.28
CA PRO A 22 1.61 -2.18 16.64
C PRO A 22 1.77 -0.68 16.94
N THR A 23 2.99 -0.21 17.11
CA THR A 23 3.32 1.23 17.16
C THR A 23 3.56 1.79 15.77
N HIS A 24 4.03 0.97 14.84
CA HIS A 24 4.28 1.30 13.45
C HIS A 24 3.84 0.14 12.56
N VAL A 25 3.20 0.47 11.45
CA VAL A 25 2.93 -0.43 10.34
C VAL A 25 3.42 0.31 9.10
N VAL A 26 4.51 -0.15 8.51
CA VAL A 26 5.25 0.66 7.53
C VAL A 26 5.68 -0.17 6.33
N PHE A 27 5.82 0.49 5.19
CA PHE A 27 6.49 -0.08 4.03
C PHE A 27 7.98 0.28 4.06
N ASN A 28 8.83 -0.68 3.68
CA ASN A 28 10.27 -0.50 3.57
C ASN A 28 10.94 0.15 4.80
N GLY A 29 10.51 -0.27 6.00
CA GLY A 29 11.22 -0.05 7.25
C GLY A 29 10.95 1.26 7.98
N LYS A 30 10.25 2.24 7.39
CA LYS A 30 9.91 3.48 8.09
C LYS A 30 8.65 4.16 7.55
N LYS A 31 7.99 4.95 8.38
CA LYS A 31 6.91 5.84 7.96
C LYS A 31 7.44 6.87 6.94
N GLY A 32 6.73 7.03 5.84
CA GLY A 32 7.10 7.98 4.79
C GLY A 32 8.24 7.51 3.86
N SER A 33 8.61 6.23 3.90
CA SER A 33 9.67 5.70 3.03
C SER A 33 9.35 5.84 1.53
N MET A 34 8.08 5.86 1.17
CA MET A 34 7.60 5.93 -0.22
C MET A 34 6.49 6.97 -0.39
N THR A 35 6.56 8.10 0.30
CA THR A 35 5.62 9.23 0.16
C THR A 35 6.36 10.53 -0.05
N GLY A 36 5.67 11.60 -0.46
CA GLY A 36 6.29 12.88 -0.75
C GLY A 36 7.36 12.77 -1.84
N ASP A 37 8.54 13.28 -1.59
CA ASP A 37 9.67 13.24 -2.54
C ASP A 37 10.20 11.82 -2.80
N ASN A 38 9.88 10.86 -1.92
CA ASN A 38 10.23 9.45 -2.06
C ASN A 38 9.13 8.62 -2.75
N ALA A 39 8.08 9.25 -3.25
CA ALA A 39 7.01 8.55 -3.94
C ALA A 39 7.54 7.79 -5.16
N LEU A 40 6.95 6.63 -5.41
CA LEU A 40 7.17 5.88 -6.64
C LEU A 40 6.67 6.70 -7.82
N LYS A 41 7.22 6.45 -9.01
CA LYS A 41 6.85 7.18 -10.22
C LYS A 41 6.45 6.20 -11.32
N ALA A 42 5.44 6.59 -12.08
CA ALA A 42 4.99 5.88 -13.26
C ALA A 42 4.44 6.87 -14.30
N LYS A 43 4.07 6.36 -15.47
CA LYS A 43 3.38 7.12 -16.52
C LYS A 43 2.09 6.43 -16.91
N VAL A 44 1.16 7.20 -17.43
CA VAL A 44 -0.05 6.65 -18.07
C VAL A 44 0.35 5.65 -19.15
N GLY A 45 -0.30 4.48 -19.14
CA GLY A 45 -0.01 3.35 -20.00
C GLY A 45 1.04 2.38 -19.46
N GLU A 46 1.78 2.73 -18.41
CA GLU A 46 2.71 1.78 -17.78
C GLU A 46 1.96 0.75 -16.93
N LYS A 47 2.34 -0.51 -17.12
CA LYS A 47 1.91 -1.62 -16.28
C LYS A 47 2.97 -1.89 -15.23
N VAL A 48 2.61 -1.70 -13.97
CA VAL A 48 3.50 -1.85 -12.82
C VAL A 48 3.14 -3.12 -12.06
N LEU A 49 4.14 -3.91 -11.74
CA LEU A 49 4.03 -5.06 -10.86
C LEU A 49 4.47 -4.66 -9.45
N PHE A 50 3.52 -4.69 -8.53
CA PHE A 50 3.77 -4.51 -7.11
C PHE A 50 4.06 -5.86 -6.47
N ILE A 51 5.23 -6.01 -5.88
CA ILE A 51 5.59 -7.19 -5.09
C ILE A 51 5.55 -6.80 -3.62
N HIS A 52 4.73 -7.50 -2.85
CA HIS A 52 4.49 -7.23 -1.45
C HIS A 52 4.94 -8.43 -0.60
N ALA A 53 6.06 -8.28 0.09
CA ALA A 53 6.50 -9.22 1.12
C ALA A 53 5.96 -8.77 2.47
N GLN A 54 5.14 -9.58 3.10
CA GLN A 54 4.51 -9.30 4.38
C GLN A 54 5.33 -9.92 5.51
N ALA A 55 5.77 -9.09 6.45
CA ALA A 55 6.59 -9.57 7.55
C ALA A 55 5.74 -10.25 8.63
N ASN A 56 5.19 -9.51 9.56
CA ASN A 56 4.71 -10.07 10.82
C ASN A 56 3.19 -10.31 10.85
N ARG A 57 2.40 -9.28 10.63
CA ARG A 57 0.93 -9.36 10.60
C ARG A 57 0.44 -9.41 9.16
N ASP A 58 -0.80 -9.83 8.98
CA ASP A 58 -1.48 -9.74 7.69
C ASP A 58 -1.74 -8.29 7.27
N SER A 59 -1.88 -8.12 5.98
CA SER A 59 -2.24 -6.84 5.36
C SER A 59 -3.38 -7.04 4.37
N ARG A 60 -4.10 -5.96 4.14
CA ARG A 60 -5.16 -5.87 3.13
C ARG A 60 -4.80 -4.77 2.14
N PRO A 61 -3.93 -5.08 1.18
CA PRO A 61 -3.50 -4.08 0.20
C PRO A 61 -4.66 -3.59 -0.66
N HIS A 62 -4.59 -2.30 -0.97
CA HIS A 62 -5.53 -1.61 -1.86
C HIS A 62 -4.78 -0.49 -2.59
N LEU A 63 -5.09 -0.29 -3.85
CA LEU A 63 -4.58 0.83 -4.64
C LEU A 63 -5.67 1.89 -4.78
N ILE A 64 -5.63 2.94 -3.97
CA ILE A 64 -6.56 4.06 -4.07
C ILE A 64 -6.32 4.79 -5.40
N GLY A 65 -7.36 4.92 -6.21
CA GLY A 65 -7.30 5.48 -7.55
C GLY A 65 -7.26 4.45 -8.67
N GLY A 66 -7.04 3.18 -8.32
CA GLY A 66 -7.04 2.05 -9.24
C GLY A 66 -7.56 0.78 -8.56
N HIS A 67 -7.08 -0.36 -9.01
CA HIS A 67 -7.38 -1.67 -8.44
C HIS A 67 -6.27 -2.66 -8.86
N GLY A 68 -6.38 -3.93 -8.50
CA GLY A 68 -5.49 -4.97 -9.02
C GLY A 68 -6.06 -5.56 -10.30
N ASP A 69 -5.50 -5.25 -11.46
CA ASP A 69 -5.90 -5.90 -12.73
C ASP A 69 -5.66 -7.40 -12.66
N LEU A 70 -4.49 -7.79 -12.13
CA LEU A 70 -4.10 -9.17 -11.85
C LEU A 70 -3.54 -9.26 -10.44
N VAL A 71 -3.97 -10.23 -9.65
CA VAL A 71 -3.54 -10.39 -8.26
C VAL A 71 -3.15 -11.83 -7.98
N TRP A 72 -1.95 -12.03 -7.49
CA TRP A 72 -1.43 -13.31 -6.97
C TRP A 72 -1.34 -13.22 -5.44
N GLU A 73 -2.47 -13.40 -4.79
CA GLU A 73 -2.60 -13.21 -3.34
C GLU A 73 -1.75 -14.21 -2.53
N ALA A 74 -1.64 -15.44 -3.02
CA ALA A 74 -0.86 -16.49 -2.37
C ALA A 74 0.64 -16.47 -2.69
N GLY A 75 1.11 -15.55 -3.56
CA GLY A 75 2.52 -15.34 -3.86
C GLY A 75 3.15 -16.35 -4.83
N SER A 76 2.35 -17.10 -5.55
CA SER A 76 2.83 -18.02 -6.57
C SER A 76 2.39 -17.59 -7.96
N PHE A 77 3.35 -17.27 -8.83
CA PHE A 77 3.07 -16.96 -10.23
C PHE A 77 2.66 -18.18 -11.07
N ASN A 78 2.75 -19.40 -10.52
CA ASN A 78 2.22 -20.61 -11.14
C ASN A 78 0.70 -20.70 -10.99
N ASP A 79 0.13 -19.98 -10.03
CA ASP A 79 -1.31 -19.92 -9.84
C ASP A 79 -1.92 -18.94 -10.86
N LYS A 80 -3.16 -19.25 -11.27
CA LYS A 80 -3.93 -18.30 -12.07
C LYS A 80 -4.24 -17.09 -11.18
N PRO A 81 -3.92 -15.86 -11.63
CA PRO A 81 -4.27 -14.68 -10.85
C PRO A 81 -5.78 -14.45 -10.79
N ASP A 82 -6.23 -13.89 -9.68
CA ASP A 82 -7.51 -13.22 -9.62
C ASP A 82 -7.47 -11.93 -10.43
N THR A 83 -8.63 -11.45 -10.86
CA THR A 83 -8.73 -10.27 -11.71
C THR A 83 -9.65 -9.22 -11.12
N ASN A 84 -9.29 -7.93 -11.30
CA ASN A 84 -10.12 -6.79 -10.94
C ASN A 84 -10.49 -6.76 -9.45
N LEU A 85 -9.53 -7.01 -8.57
CA LEU A 85 -9.74 -6.92 -7.13
C LEU A 85 -9.49 -5.50 -6.62
N GLU A 86 -10.40 -5.00 -5.81
CA GLU A 86 -10.25 -3.73 -5.09
C GLU A 86 -9.29 -3.87 -3.91
N THR A 87 -9.46 -4.91 -3.12
CA THR A 87 -8.64 -5.22 -1.95
C THR A 87 -8.38 -6.71 -1.92
N TRP A 88 -7.17 -7.10 -1.56
CA TRP A 88 -6.77 -8.50 -1.42
C TRP A 88 -6.12 -8.75 -0.08
N PHE A 89 -5.77 -9.99 0.21
CA PHE A 89 -5.27 -10.37 1.51
C PHE A 89 -3.89 -11.00 1.40
N ILE A 90 -2.91 -10.46 2.12
CA ILE A 90 -1.58 -11.05 2.25
C ILE A 90 -1.36 -11.46 3.70
N ARG A 91 -1.16 -12.74 3.90
CA ARG A 91 -0.93 -13.35 5.21
C ARG A 91 0.42 -12.91 5.77
N GLY A 92 0.50 -12.78 7.10
CA GLY A 92 1.78 -12.59 7.79
C GLY A 92 2.77 -13.69 7.42
N GLY A 93 4.03 -13.31 7.14
CA GLY A 93 5.07 -14.23 6.72
C GLY A 93 4.94 -14.75 5.28
N SER A 94 4.05 -14.16 4.47
CA SER A 94 3.83 -14.52 3.08
C SER A 94 4.22 -13.38 2.13
N ALA A 95 3.99 -13.57 0.86
CA ALA A 95 4.13 -12.55 -0.16
C ALA A 95 2.95 -12.61 -1.12
N GLY A 96 2.74 -11.53 -1.83
CA GLY A 96 1.76 -11.45 -2.92
C GLY A 96 2.27 -10.51 -4.00
N ALA A 97 1.58 -10.50 -5.12
CA ALA A 97 1.87 -9.58 -6.21
C ALA A 97 0.58 -9.07 -6.83
N MET A 98 0.65 -7.85 -7.36
CA MET A 98 -0.44 -7.22 -8.07
C MET A 98 0.11 -6.45 -9.27
N ALA A 99 -0.51 -6.60 -10.43
CA ALA A 99 -0.23 -5.79 -11.60
C ALA A 99 -1.39 -4.83 -11.88
N TYR A 100 -1.05 -3.59 -12.22
CA TYR A 100 -2.00 -2.56 -12.61
C TYR A 100 -1.44 -1.71 -13.75
N GLU A 101 -2.26 -1.42 -14.74
CA GLU A 101 -1.95 -0.45 -15.79
C GLU A 101 -2.54 0.90 -15.45
N PHE A 102 -1.68 1.91 -15.27
CA PHE A 102 -2.11 3.27 -14.93
C PHE A 102 -2.82 3.93 -16.11
N ARG A 103 -4.08 4.31 -15.93
CA ARG A 103 -4.95 4.84 -17.00
C ARG A 103 -5.15 6.34 -16.94
N GLN A 104 -4.88 6.95 -15.79
CA GLN A 104 -5.01 8.40 -15.57
C GLN A 104 -3.79 8.93 -14.83
N PRO A 105 -3.36 10.17 -15.08
CA PRO A 105 -2.36 10.82 -14.26
C PRO A 105 -2.90 11.16 -12.87
N GLY A 106 -2.02 11.32 -11.90
CA GLY A 106 -2.37 11.74 -10.55
C GLY A 106 -1.55 11.02 -9.49
N ILE A 107 -1.97 11.15 -8.24
CA ILE A 107 -1.34 10.50 -7.11
C ILE A 107 -2.22 9.32 -6.68
N TYR A 108 -1.68 8.13 -6.82
CA TYR A 108 -2.29 6.89 -6.34
C TYR A 108 -1.69 6.54 -4.99
N ALA A 109 -2.48 5.94 -4.11
CA ALA A 109 -1.99 5.50 -2.81
C ALA A 109 -2.15 3.98 -2.66
N TYR A 110 -1.02 3.28 -2.56
CA TYR A 110 -0.99 1.88 -2.17
C TYR A 110 -0.96 1.80 -0.65
N VAL A 111 -1.99 1.21 -0.06
CA VAL A 111 -2.21 1.24 1.38
C VAL A 111 -2.53 -0.15 1.93
N ASN A 112 -2.29 -0.36 3.23
CA ASN A 112 -3.06 -1.35 3.99
C ASN A 112 -4.44 -0.74 4.28
N HIS A 113 -5.52 -1.36 3.81
CA HIS A 113 -6.87 -0.79 3.94
C HIS A 113 -7.44 -0.82 5.38
N ASN A 114 -6.69 -1.24 6.37
CA ASN A 114 -6.88 -0.73 7.71
C ASN A 114 -6.33 0.71 7.75
N LEU A 115 -7.21 1.69 7.57
CA LEU A 115 -6.80 3.08 7.34
C LEU A 115 -6.12 3.72 8.56
N ILE A 116 -6.34 3.22 9.76
CA ILE A 116 -5.57 3.65 10.94
C ILE A 116 -4.10 3.22 10.78
N GLU A 117 -3.87 1.98 10.34
CA GLU A 117 -2.52 1.49 10.07
C GLU A 117 -1.89 2.21 8.88
N ALA A 118 -2.67 2.55 7.85
CA ALA A 118 -2.19 3.29 6.69
C ALA A 118 -1.80 4.74 7.03
N VAL A 119 -2.69 5.50 7.62
CA VAL A 119 -2.53 6.95 7.81
C VAL A 119 -1.70 7.25 9.05
N LEU A 120 -2.09 6.74 10.21
CA LEU A 120 -1.44 7.07 11.47
C LEU A 120 -0.15 6.30 11.68
N LEU A 121 -0.12 5.01 11.35
CA LEU A 121 1.02 4.14 11.63
C LEU A 121 2.00 4.03 10.47
N GLY A 122 1.61 4.39 9.25
CA GLY A 122 2.54 4.63 8.15
C GLY A 122 2.52 3.61 6.99
N ALA A 123 1.51 2.71 6.92
CA ALA A 123 1.39 1.72 5.83
C ALA A 123 0.79 2.36 4.56
N THR A 124 1.46 3.35 4.02
CA THR A 124 1.09 4.09 2.82
C THR A 124 2.30 4.30 1.91
N ALA A 125 2.14 4.01 0.64
CA ALA A 125 3.06 4.39 -0.43
C ALA A 125 2.29 5.18 -1.49
N HIS A 126 2.92 6.20 -2.08
CA HIS A 126 2.37 6.94 -3.18
C HIS A 126 3.01 6.52 -4.50
N VAL A 127 2.23 6.54 -5.57
CA VAL A 127 2.70 6.47 -6.95
C VAL A 127 2.26 7.75 -7.64
N VAL A 128 3.21 8.56 -8.04
CA VAL A 128 2.95 9.77 -8.85
C VAL A 128 2.97 9.35 -10.32
N VAL A 129 1.83 9.46 -10.96
CA VAL A 129 1.64 9.07 -12.36
C VAL A 129 1.58 10.31 -13.23
N GLU A 130 2.50 10.41 -14.18
CA GLU A 130 2.57 11.49 -15.17
C GLU A 130 1.87 11.08 -16.47
N GLY A 131 1.26 12.04 -17.14
CA GLY A 131 0.61 11.80 -18.42
C GLY A 131 -0.51 12.80 -18.70
N GLU A 132 -1.19 12.60 -19.82
CA GLU A 132 -2.36 13.40 -20.19
C GLU A 132 -3.63 12.83 -19.53
N TRP A 133 -4.50 13.74 -19.10
CA TRP A 133 -5.79 13.37 -18.55
C TRP A 133 -6.73 12.91 -19.66
N ASN A 134 -7.44 11.83 -19.42
CA ASN A 134 -8.42 11.27 -20.34
C ASN A 134 -9.85 11.48 -19.81
N ASP A 135 -10.56 12.43 -20.39
CA ASP A 135 -11.94 12.77 -20.03
C ASP A 135 -12.95 11.65 -20.34
N ASP A 136 -12.64 10.74 -21.27
CA ASP A 136 -13.51 9.60 -21.58
C ASP A 136 -13.59 8.60 -20.43
N LEU A 137 -12.57 8.55 -19.59
CA LEU A 137 -12.55 7.71 -18.38
C LEU A 137 -13.13 8.42 -17.16
N MET A 138 -12.85 9.71 -17.03
CA MET A 138 -13.33 10.52 -15.91
C MET A 138 -13.29 11.99 -16.26
N MET A 139 -14.42 12.64 -16.30
CA MET A 139 -14.54 14.07 -16.59
C MET A 139 -14.96 14.85 -15.36
N GLN A 140 -14.28 15.97 -15.12
CA GLN A 140 -14.68 16.91 -14.08
C GLN A 140 -15.88 17.74 -14.55
N VAL A 141 -17.04 17.51 -13.93
CA VAL A 141 -18.30 18.21 -14.29
C VAL A 141 -18.49 19.55 -13.56
N ALA A 142 -17.77 19.78 -12.47
CA ALA A 142 -17.79 21.01 -11.71
C ALA A 142 -16.40 21.30 -11.12
N LYS A 143 -16.06 22.57 -10.95
CA LYS A 143 -14.81 22.95 -10.28
C LYS A 143 -14.87 22.55 -8.80
N PRO A 144 -13.73 22.13 -8.21
CA PRO A 144 -13.66 21.92 -6.77
C PRO A 144 -14.10 23.17 -6.01
N ALA A 145 -14.87 22.98 -4.97
CA ALA A 145 -15.34 24.05 -4.08
C ALA A 145 -15.21 23.59 -2.62
N PRO A 146 -15.07 24.54 -1.68
CA PRO A 146 -15.14 24.20 -0.26
C PRO A 146 -16.46 23.52 0.08
N ILE A 147 -16.40 22.53 0.97
CA ILE A 147 -17.60 21.92 1.52
C ILE A 147 -18.25 22.95 2.42
N SER A 148 -19.40 23.47 2.03
CA SER A 148 -20.25 24.30 2.88
C SER A 148 -21.04 23.38 3.80
N GLY A 149 -20.77 23.44 5.10
CA GLY A 149 -21.57 22.78 6.15
C GLY A 149 -22.88 23.50 6.42
#